data_603ca1023a5d1c4fbdb288e9dd893f67
#
_entry.id   603ca1023a5d1c4fbdb288e9dd893f67
#
_cell.length_a   1.000
_cell.length_b   1.000
_cell.length_c   1.000
_cell.angle_alpha   90.00
_cell.angle_beta   90.00
_cell.angle_gamma   90.00
#
_symmetry.space_group_name_H-M   'P 1'
#
loop_
_entity.id
_entity.type
_entity.pdbx_description
1 polymer ?
#
loop_
_entity_poly.entity_id
_entity_poly.type
_entity_poly.pdbx_seq_one_letter_code
_entity_poly.pdbx_strand_id
1 'polypeptide(L)'
;MSVQCEVAARPAAAMNLFERYLTLWVALCIVLGVALGQWLPGVFQAVARLEVAQVNLPVGVLIWVMIIPMLVKVDFAAVHQVRQHVRGIGVTLFVNWLVKPFSMALLGWLFVRQLFAPWLPAEQLDSYIAGLILLAAAPCTAMVFVWSRLTQGDPLFTLSQVALNDVIMVLAFAPLVGLLLGVSAIAVPWDTLLTSVLLYIVVPVLLAQLWRRALLARGQAAFDAAMARIGPWSMAALLLTLVLLFAFQGEAILRQPLVIALLAVPILLQVLFNSALAYWLNRALGEQHCVAGPSALIGASNFFELAVAAAISLFGLHSGAALATVVGVLIEVPVMLLVVRVVNGSKAWYEAGALRR
;
A
#
# COMPACT_ATOMS: atom_id res chain seq x y z
N MET A 1 0.41 -32.97 5.75
CA MET A 1 -0.90 -32.70 6.36
C MET A 1 -1.27 -31.28 6.00
N SER A 2 -2.23 -31.09 5.10
CA SER A 2 -2.76 -29.75 4.76
C SER A 2 -3.55 -29.26 5.99
N VAL A 3 -3.04 -28.21 6.63
CA VAL A 3 -3.83 -27.47 7.64
C VAL A 3 -5.03 -26.92 6.89
N GLN A 4 -6.21 -27.43 7.20
CA GLN A 4 -7.45 -26.88 6.65
C GLN A 4 -7.53 -25.44 7.16
N CYS A 5 -7.73 -24.50 6.23
CA CYS A 5 -8.07 -23.15 6.65
C CYS A 5 -9.28 -23.27 7.58
N GLU A 6 -9.15 -22.86 8.81
CA GLU A 6 -10.29 -22.59 9.67
C GLU A 6 -11.09 -21.42 9.07
N VAL A 7 -11.64 -21.63 7.91
CA VAL A 7 -12.85 -20.95 7.51
C VAL A 7 -13.91 -21.55 8.41
N ALA A 8 -13.79 -21.25 9.72
CA ALA A 8 -14.93 -21.38 10.59
C ALA A 8 -16.08 -20.77 9.82
N ALA A 9 -17.19 -21.49 9.72
CA ALA A 9 -18.46 -21.03 9.21
C ALA A 9 -18.99 -19.89 10.13
N ARG A 10 -18.17 -18.86 10.31
CA ARG A 10 -18.64 -17.57 10.78
C ARG A 10 -19.37 -16.99 9.59
N PRO A 11 -20.68 -16.68 9.73
CA PRO A 11 -21.40 -15.95 8.71
C PRO A 11 -20.52 -14.77 8.34
N ALA A 12 -20.23 -14.59 7.06
CA ALA A 12 -19.41 -13.51 6.55
C ALA A 12 -19.90 -12.23 7.26
N ALA A 13 -19.07 -11.68 8.14
CA ALA A 13 -19.46 -10.50 8.91
C ALA A 13 -19.89 -9.48 7.86
N ALA A 14 -21.13 -9.00 7.98
CA ALA A 14 -21.76 -8.13 7.00
C ALA A 14 -20.76 -7.04 6.63
N MET A 15 -20.38 -6.97 5.34
CA MET A 15 -19.41 -6.01 4.85
C MET A 15 -19.81 -4.63 5.35
N ASN A 16 -18.89 -3.96 5.99
CA ASN A 16 -19.15 -2.61 6.48
C ASN A 16 -19.51 -1.70 5.28
N LEU A 17 -20.40 -0.74 5.45
CA LEU A 17 -20.82 0.20 4.39
C LEU A 17 -19.61 0.79 3.64
N PHE A 18 -18.52 1.07 4.36
CA PHE A 18 -17.28 1.53 3.76
C PHE A 18 -16.69 0.52 2.77
N GLU A 19 -16.55 -0.74 3.18
CA GLU A 19 -15.96 -1.80 2.33
C GLU A 19 -16.82 -2.09 1.10
N ARG A 20 -18.13 -2.03 1.26
CA ARG A 20 -19.10 -2.24 0.18
C ARG A 20 -19.02 -1.17 -0.89
N TYR A 21 -18.77 0.08 -0.50
CA TYR A 21 -18.73 1.25 -1.38
C TYR A 21 -17.33 1.89 -1.47
N LEU A 22 -16.27 1.11 -1.23
CA LEU A 22 -14.89 1.59 -1.21
C LEU A 22 -14.52 2.40 -2.46
N THR A 23 -14.86 1.88 -3.65
CA THR A 23 -14.61 2.59 -4.91
C THR A 23 -15.33 3.95 -4.97
N LEU A 24 -16.56 3.99 -4.47
CA LEU A 24 -17.33 5.24 -4.44
C LEU A 24 -16.69 6.25 -3.48
N TRP A 25 -16.27 5.81 -2.28
CA TRP A 25 -15.58 6.68 -1.32
C TRP A 25 -14.29 7.25 -1.88
N VAL A 26 -13.47 6.39 -2.50
CA VAL A 26 -12.22 6.84 -3.13
C VAL A 26 -12.51 7.80 -4.30
N ALA A 27 -13.47 7.48 -5.17
CA ALA A 27 -13.86 8.37 -6.26
C ALA A 27 -14.37 9.74 -5.76
N LEU A 28 -15.16 9.74 -4.69
CA LEU A 28 -15.61 10.99 -4.05
C LEU A 28 -14.45 11.80 -3.47
N CYS A 29 -13.48 11.15 -2.82
CA CYS A 29 -12.29 11.81 -2.31
C CYS A 29 -11.44 12.42 -3.43
N ILE A 30 -11.31 11.74 -4.56
CA ILE A 30 -10.59 12.24 -5.74
C ILE A 30 -11.30 13.50 -6.27
N VAL A 31 -12.59 13.40 -6.55
CA VAL A 31 -13.37 14.53 -7.08
C VAL A 31 -13.36 15.71 -6.11
N LEU A 32 -13.60 15.45 -4.83
CA LEU A 32 -13.61 16.46 -3.79
C LEU A 32 -12.23 17.10 -3.62
N GLY A 33 -11.18 16.30 -3.59
CA GLY A 33 -9.80 16.78 -3.45
C GLY A 33 -9.41 17.68 -4.62
N VAL A 34 -9.62 17.23 -5.85
CA VAL A 34 -9.35 18.02 -7.06
C VAL A 34 -10.17 19.31 -7.07
N ALA A 35 -11.47 19.25 -6.77
CA ALA A 35 -12.32 20.42 -6.72
C ALA A 35 -11.87 21.43 -5.65
N LEU A 36 -11.59 20.97 -4.44
CA LEU A 36 -11.11 21.84 -3.36
C LEU A 36 -9.74 22.46 -3.68
N GLY A 37 -8.84 21.69 -4.29
CA GLY A 37 -7.54 22.21 -4.74
C GLY A 37 -7.66 23.32 -5.77
N GLN A 38 -8.68 23.27 -6.64
CA GLN A 38 -8.98 24.32 -7.61
C GLN A 38 -9.68 25.55 -7.00
N TRP A 39 -10.62 25.32 -6.08
CA TRP A 39 -11.41 26.41 -5.49
C TRP A 39 -10.67 27.16 -4.38
N LEU A 40 -9.80 26.44 -3.65
CA LEU A 40 -9.09 26.97 -2.47
C LEU A 40 -7.57 26.78 -2.57
N PRO A 41 -6.91 27.14 -3.69
CA PRO A 41 -5.48 26.83 -3.88
C PRO A 41 -4.61 27.46 -2.81
N GLY A 42 -4.94 28.66 -2.32
CA GLY A 42 -4.19 29.33 -1.27
C GLY A 42 -4.19 28.58 0.06
N VAL A 43 -5.29 27.93 0.42
CA VAL A 43 -5.40 27.11 1.64
C VAL A 43 -4.49 25.90 1.53
N PHE A 44 -4.56 25.16 0.43
CA PHE A 44 -3.75 23.96 0.23
C PHE A 44 -2.26 24.28 0.07
N GLN A 45 -1.91 25.40 -0.55
CA GLN A 45 -0.53 25.89 -0.57
C GLN A 45 -0.02 26.26 0.83
N ALA A 46 -0.86 26.88 1.67
CA ALA A 46 -0.50 27.16 3.05
C ALA A 46 -0.28 25.88 3.86
N VAL A 47 -1.18 24.87 3.69
CA VAL A 47 -1.04 23.55 4.31
C VAL A 47 0.21 22.82 3.80
N ALA A 48 0.51 22.93 2.50
CA ALA A 48 1.71 22.34 1.90
C ALA A 48 3.01 22.93 2.46
N ARG A 49 3.01 24.22 2.84
CA ARG A 49 4.18 24.91 3.44
C ARG A 49 4.42 24.58 4.91
N LEU A 50 3.50 23.87 5.58
CA LEU A 50 3.68 23.43 6.96
C LEU A 50 4.63 22.23 7.03
N GLU A 51 5.88 22.46 6.73
CA GLU A 51 6.94 21.46 6.67
C GLU A 51 7.97 21.70 7.77
N VAL A 52 8.41 20.61 8.40
CA VAL A 52 9.54 20.57 9.32
C VAL A 52 10.49 19.47 8.86
N ALA A 53 11.75 19.79 8.63
CA ALA A 53 12.76 18.85 8.12
C ALA A 53 12.31 18.12 6.82
N GLN A 54 11.71 18.87 5.89
CA GLN A 54 11.16 18.40 4.61
C GLN A 54 9.98 17.40 4.76
N VAL A 55 9.40 17.30 5.95
CA VAL A 55 8.22 16.48 6.22
C VAL A 55 7.00 17.38 6.37
N ASN A 56 5.97 17.16 5.54
CA ASN A 56 4.71 17.88 5.66
C ASN A 56 3.96 17.41 6.90
N LEU A 57 3.83 18.29 7.90
CA LEU A 57 3.24 17.96 9.20
C LEU A 57 1.77 17.50 9.10
N PRO A 58 0.86 18.19 8.38
CA PRO A 58 -0.51 17.73 8.20
C PRO A 58 -0.62 16.32 7.63
N VAL A 59 0.14 16.03 6.58
CA VAL A 59 0.19 14.69 5.98
C VAL A 59 0.74 13.67 6.98
N GLY A 60 1.83 14.01 7.68
CA GLY A 60 2.44 13.15 8.69
C GLY A 60 1.47 12.79 9.82
N VAL A 61 0.75 13.78 10.36
CA VAL A 61 -0.26 13.55 11.42
C VAL A 61 -1.39 12.65 10.93
N LEU A 62 -1.91 12.88 9.72
CA LEU A 62 -2.96 12.04 9.14
C LEU A 62 -2.49 10.60 8.95
N ILE A 63 -1.27 10.40 8.44
CA ILE A 63 -0.65 9.08 8.31
C ILE A 63 -0.54 8.41 9.68
N TRP A 64 -0.09 9.11 10.72
CA TRP A 64 0.00 8.55 12.07
C TRP A 64 -1.37 8.14 12.63
N VAL A 65 -2.38 9.01 12.50
CA VAL A 65 -3.76 8.71 12.94
C VAL A 65 -4.34 7.50 12.20
N MET A 66 -3.96 7.30 10.94
CA MET A 66 -4.38 6.16 10.13
C MET A 66 -3.63 4.88 10.51
N ILE A 67 -2.29 4.94 10.58
CA ILE A 67 -1.44 3.75 10.69
C ILE A 67 -1.36 3.22 12.13
N ILE A 68 -1.25 4.10 13.14
CA ILE A 68 -1.07 3.68 14.53
C ILE A 68 -2.18 2.71 14.99
N PRO A 69 -3.49 2.98 14.77
CA PRO A 69 -4.54 2.03 15.14
C PRO A 69 -4.43 0.66 14.44
N MET A 70 -3.88 0.63 13.23
CA MET A 70 -3.66 -0.61 12.49
C MET A 70 -2.49 -1.39 13.10
N LEU A 71 -1.37 -0.72 13.36
CA LEU A 71 -0.17 -1.30 13.98
C LEU A 71 -0.42 -1.79 15.41
N VAL A 72 -1.34 -1.16 16.15
CA VAL A 72 -1.76 -1.62 17.49
C VAL A 72 -2.43 -3.00 17.42
N LYS A 73 -3.13 -3.33 16.32
CA LYS A 73 -3.74 -4.65 16.12
C LYS A 73 -2.71 -5.73 15.79
N VAL A 74 -1.55 -5.36 15.28
CA VAL A 74 -0.51 -6.29 14.86
C VAL A 74 0.21 -6.86 16.09
N ASP A 75 0.21 -8.18 16.18
CA ASP A 75 0.95 -8.92 17.21
C ASP A 75 2.27 -9.44 16.65
N PHE A 76 3.34 -8.70 16.87
CA PHE A 76 4.66 -9.14 16.43
C PHE A 76 5.17 -10.38 17.18
N ALA A 77 4.64 -10.69 18.37
CA ALA A 77 4.95 -11.93 19.07
C ALA A 77 4.31 -13.15 18.42
N ALA A 78 3.15 -12.97 17.74
CA ALA A 78 2.47 -14.03 17.02
C ALA A 78 3.20 -14.47 15.73
N VAL A 79 4.27 -13.81 15.33
CA VAL A 79 5.14 -14.23 14.22
C VAL A 79 5.66 -15.66 14.43
N HIS A 80 5.76 -16.16 15.69
CA HIS A 80 6.06 -17.56 15.96
C HIS A 80 4.97 -18.54 15.47
N GLN A 81 3.74 -18.10 15.23
CA GLN A 81 2.64 -18.93 14.69
C GLN A 81 2.69 -19.09 13.17
N VAL A 82 3.66 -18.44 12.51
CA VAL A 82 3.93 -18.45 11.05
C VAL A 82 4.12 -19.86 10.47
N ARG A 83 4.32 -20.90 11.30
CA ARG A 83 4.57 -22.27 10.85
C ARG A 83 3.44 -22.93 10.06
N GLN A 84 2.21 -22.39 10.11
CA GLN A 84 1.07 -23.04 9.46
C GLN A 84 1.02 -22.84 7.93
N HIS A 85 1.48 -21.66 7.42
CA HIS A 85 1.42 -21.29 6.01
C HIS A 85 2.76 -20.78 5.47
N VAL A 86 3.87 -21.47 5.82
CA VAL A 86 5.23 -21.03 5.48
C VAL A 86 5.43 -20.80 3.98
N ARG A 87 4.83 -21.66 3.14
CA ARG A 87 4.95 -21.54 1.68
C ARG A 87 4.26 -20.29 1.17
N GLY A 88 3.00 -20.06 1.58
CA GLY A 88 2.24 -18.87 1.21
C GLY A 88 2.88 -17.58 1.72
N ILE A 89 3.42 -17.61 2.94
CA ILE A 89 4.18 -16.50 3.51
C ILE A 89 5.43 -16.23 2.69
N GLY A 90 6.20 -17.27 2.35
CA GLY A 90 7.39 -17.15 1.53
C GLY A 90 7.11 -16.57 0.14
N VAL A 91 6.04 -17.04 -0.51
CA VAL A 91 5.59 -16.50 -1.81
C VAL A 91 5.27 -15.01 -1.71
N THR A 92 4.49 -14.62 -0.71
CA THR A 92 4.08 -13.22 -0.55
C THR A 92 5.28 -12.31 -0.29
N LEU A 93 6.19 -12.73 0.59
CA LEU A 93 7.41 -11.98 0.88
C LEU A 93 8.34 -11.90 -0.34
N PHE A 94 8.50 -13.01 -1.07
CA PHE A 94 9.28 -13.04 -2.31
C PHE A 94 8.72 -12.04 -3.34
N VAL A 95 7.40 -12.05 -3.55
CA VAL A 95 6.77 -11.12 -4.49
C VAL A 95 6.90 -9.68 -3.99
N ASN A 96 6.63 -9.40 -2.73
CA ASN A 96 6.66 -8.04 -2.19
C ASN A 96 8.06 -7.40 -2.18
N TRP A 97 9.09 -8.17 -1.87
CA TRP A 97 10.41 -7.62 -1.57
C TRP A 97 11.45 -7.86 -2.66
N LEU A 98 11.27 -8.90 -3.49
CA LEU A 98 12.19 -9.21 -4.59
C LEU A 98 11.58 -8.96 -5.95
N VAL A 99 10.31 -9.28 -6.19
CA VAL A 99 9.73 -9.14 -7.52
C VAL A 99 9.17 -7.73 -7.74
N LYS A 100 8.31 -7.26 -6.82
CA LYS A 100 7.54 -6.04 -6.99
C LYS A 100 8.41 -4.78 -7.17
N PRO A 101 9.40 -4.48 -6.30
CA PRO A 101 10.21 -3.28 -6.44
C PRO A 101 11.09 -3.30 -7.70
N PHE A 102 11.70 -4.44 -7.99
CA PHE A 102 12.58 -4.57 -9.16
C PHE A 102 11.80 -4.57 -10.48
N SER A 103 10.63 -5.23 -10.52
CA SER A 103 9.76 -5.17 -11.70
C SER A 103 9.26 -3.76 -11.97
N MET A 104 8.94 -2.96 -10.93
CA MET A 104 8.53 -1.57 -11.12
C MET A 104 9.69 -0.69 -11.59
N ALA A 105 10.88 -0.88 -11.06
CA ALA A 105 12.06 -0.15 -11.55
C ALA A 105 12.32 -0.45 -13.04
N LEU A 106 12.21 -1.72 -13.44
CA LEU A 106 12.31 -2.13 -14.84
C LEU A 106 11.19 -1.54 -15.71
N LEU A 107 9.93 -1.62 -15.26
CA LEU A 107 8.79 -1.04 -15.97
C LEU A 107 8.90 0.48 -16.06
N GLY A 108 9.33 1.15 -14.98
CA GLY A 108 9.60 2.58 -14.98
C GLY A 108 10.67 2.97 -16.00
N TRP A 109 11.79 2.25 -16.01
CA TRP A 109 12.83 2.46 -17.01
C TRP A 109 12.32 2.20 -18.44
N LEU A 110 11.65 1.08 -18.68
CA LEU A 110 11.16 0.69 -20.01
C LEU A 110 10.09 1.65 -20.53
N PHE A 111 9.06 1.92 -19.72
CA PHE A 111 7.94 2.74 -20.19
C PHE A 111 8.27 4.23 -20.15
N VAL A 112 8.78 4.75 -19.02
CA VAL A 112 9.00 6.18 -18.86
C VAL A 112 10.21 6.66 -19.68
N ARG A 113 11.35 5.96 -19.60
CA ARG A 113 12.60 6.42 -20.23
C ARG A 113 12.75 5.98 -21.68
N GLN A 114 12.18 4.83 -22.10
CA GLN A 114 12.35 4.33 -23.46
C GLN A 114 11.10 4.57 -24.33
N LEU A 115 9.94 4.08 -23.91
CA LEU A 115 8.75 4.10 -24.75
C LEU A 115 8.02 5.44 -24.74
N PHE A 116 7.84 6.06 -23.59
CA PHE A 116 7.01 7.26 -23.42
C PHE A 116 7.81 8.57 -23.34
N ALA A 117 9.15 8.51 -23.36
CA ALA A 117 10.01 9.68 -23.28
C ALA A 117 9.64 10.80 -24.28
N PRO A 118 9.22 10.52 -25.55
CA PRO A 118 8.83 11.58 -26.48
C PRO A 118 7.57 12.36 -26.08
N TRP A 119 6.71 11.77 -25.23
CA TRP A 119 5.43 12.37 -24.80
C TRP A 119 5.44 12.88 -23.36
N LEU A 120 6.52 12.63 -22.61
CA LEU A 120 6.69 13.06 -21.25
C LEU A 120 7.66 14.24 -21.16
N PRO A 121 7.48 15.16 -20.17
CA PRO A 121 8.45 16.23 -19.91
C PRO A 121 9.82 15.64 -19.58
N ALA A 122 10.83 15.93 -20.40
CA ALA A 122 12.18 15.35 -20.28
C ALA A 122 12.81 15.59 -18.90
N GLU A 123 12.54 16.75 -18.30
CA GLU A 123 13.04 17.17 -16.99
C GLU A 123 12.44 16.34 -15.83
N GLN A 124 11.30 15.69 -16.04
CA GLN A 124 10.56 14.95 -15.01
C GLN A 124 10.71 13.43 -15.12
N LEU A 125 11.38 12.90 -16.14
CA LEU A 125 11.48 11.45 -16.38
C LEU A 125 12.05 10.71 -15.16
N ASP A 126 13.14 11.20 -14.59
CA ASP A 126 13.76 10.61 -13.41
C ASP A 126 12.87 10.72 -12.18
N SER A 127 12.18 11.83 -12.04
CA SER A 127 11.22 12.06 -10.98
C SER A 127 10.03 11.09 -11.05
N TYR A 128 9.48 10.83 -12.25
CA TYR A 128 8.43 9.83 -12.44
C TYR A 128 8.91 8.43 -12.07
N ILE A 129 10.10 8.03 -12.53
CA ILE A 129 10.68 6.72 -12.20
C ILE A 129 10.89 6.59 -10.68
N ALA A 130 11.38 7.66 -10.02
CA ALA A 130 11.55 7.67 -8.58
C ALA A 130 10.21 7.46 -7.85
N GLY A 131 9.14 8.12 -8.28
CA GLY A 131 7.81 7.93 -7.73
C GLY A 131 7.28 6.51 -7.89
N LEU A 132 7.47 5.89 -9.05
CA LEU A 132 7.11 4.50 -9.30
C LEU A 132 7.89 3.54 -8.40
N ILE A 133 9.19 3.76 -8.21
CA ILE A 133 10.03 2.97 -7.30
C ILE A 133 9.53 3.10 -5.86
N LEU A 134 9.30 4.33 -5.39
CA LEU A 134 8.78 4.58 -4.03
C LEU A 134 7.44 3.88 -3.81
N LEU A 135 6.53 3.94 -4.80
CA LEU A 135 5.23 3.29 -4.74
C LEU A 135 5.36 1.77 -4.54
N ALA A 136 6.25 1.12 -5.29
CA ALA A 136 6.40 -0.33 -5.24
C ALA A 136 7.30 -0.84 -4.12
N ALA A 137 8.12 0.00 -3.51
CA ALA A 137 9.06 -0.39 -2.47
C ALA A 137 8.39 -0.71 -1.12
N ALA A 138 7.19 -0.23 -0.88
CA ALA A 138 6.45 -0.47 0.35
C ALA A 138 5.19 -1.30 0.09
N PRO A 139 5.04 -2.49 0.72
CA PRO A 139 3.79 -3.25 0.69
C PRO A 139 2.72 -2.56 1.55
N CYS A 140 1.48 -2.58 1.09
CA CYS A 140 0.35 -2.02 1.83
C CYS A 140 0.09 -2.79 3.12
N THR A 141 -0.23 -2.07 4.19
CA THR A 141 -0.67 -2.65 5.47
C THR A 141 -2.10 -2.24 5.81
N ALA A 142 -2.54 -1.11 5.30
CA ALA A 142 -3.83 -0.51 5.61
C ALA A 142 -5.02 -1.30 5.02
N MET A 143 -4.96 -1.61 3.74
CA MET A 143 -6.07 -2.24 3.01
C MET A 143 -6.02 -3.77 2.99
N VAL A 144 -4.96 -4.37 3.50
CA VAL A 144 -4.72 -5.83 3.45
C VAL A 144 -5.87 -6.62 4.08
N PHE A 145 -6.39 -6.17 5.22
CA PHE A 145 -7.52 -6.85 5.87
C PHE A 145 -8.83 -6.76 5.07
N VAL A 146 -9.02 -5.67 4.34
CA VAL A 146 -10.17 -5.52 3.42
C VAL A 146 -10.04 -6.49 2.26
N TRP A 147 -8.87 -6.52 1.61
CA TRP A 147 -8.59 -7.44 0.50
C TRP A 147 -8.73 -8.91 0.92
N SER A 148 -8.19 -9.26 2.10
CA SER A 148 -8.31 -10.61 2.66
C SER A 148 -9.77 -11.02 2.88
N ARG A 149 -10.59 -10.15 3.46
CA ARG A 149 -12.02 -10.43 3.67
C ARG A 149 -12.78 -10.60 2.35
N LEU A 150 -12.49 -9.75 1.36
CA LEU A 150 -13.12 -9.82 0.05
C LEU A 150 -12.79 -11.11 -0.70
N THR A 151 -11.65 -11.74 -0.42
CA THR A 151 -11.23 -13.01 -1.01
C THR A 151 -11.46 -14.22 -0.09
N GLN A 152 -12.22 -14.06 0.99
CA GLN A 152 -12.45 -15.11 1.99
C GLN A 152 -11.13 -15.69 2.52
N GLY A 153 -10.16 -14.80 2.75
CA GLY A 153 -8.83 -15.15 3.19
C GLY A 153 -8.73 -15.57 4.65
N ASP A 154 -7.71 -16.35 4.97
CA ASP A 154 -7.38 -16.72 6.32
C ASP A 154 -6.90 -15.50 7.14
N PRO A 155 -7.57 -15.17 8.26
CA PRO A 155 -7.21 -14.01 9.07
C PRO A 155 -5.85 -14.14 9.72
N LEU A 156 -5.43 -15.35 10.11
CA LEU A 156 -4.15 -15.59 10.76
C LEU A 156 -3.00 -15.42 9.77
N PHE A 157 -3.15 -15.95 8.55
CA PHE A 157 -2.22 -15.71 7.45
C PHE A 157 -2.06 -14.21 7.19
N THR A 158 -3.19 -13.51 7.06
CA THR A 158 -3.21 -12.07 6.79
C THR A 158 -2.50 -11.26 7.86
N LEU A 159 -2.80 -11.55 9.14
CA LEU A 159 -2.16 -10.89 10.28
C LEU A 159 -0.64 -11.14 10.31
N SER A 160 -0.24 -12.38 10.03
CA SER A 160 1.18 -12.76 9.95
C SER A 160 1.90 -12.02 8.82
N GLN A 161 1.24 -11.87 7.67
CA GLN A 161 1.80 -11.11 6.54
C GLN A 161 1.98 -9.64 6.86
N VAL A 162 1.00 -9.00 7.49
CA VAL A 162 1.11 -7.59 7.91
C VAL A 162 2.29 -7.43 8.87
N ALA A 163 2.36 -8.27 9.92
CA ALA A 163 3.43 -8.20 10.91
C ALA A 163 4.82 -8.37 10.29
N LEU A 164 4.99 -9.35 9.40
CA LEU A 164 6.27 -9.61 8.74
C LEU A 164 6.65 -8.48 7.77
N ASN A 165 5.70 -8.01 6.96
CA ASN A 165 5.97 -6.92 6.03
C ASN A 165 6.33 -5.63 6.77
N ASP A 166 5.68 -5.32 7.89
CA ASP A 166 5.98 -4.13 8.70
C ASP A 166 7.39 -4.21 9.30
N VAL A 167 7.79 -5.38 9.83
CA VAL A 167 9.16 -5.57 10.36
C VAL A 167 10.20 -5.42 9.26
N ILE A 168 9.98 -6.05 8.11
CA ILE A 168 10.91 -5.95 6.98
C ILE A 168 10.94 -4.52 6.44
N MET A 169 9.80 -3.83 6.38
CA MET A 169 9.71 -2.46 5.89
C MET A 169 10.55 -1.49 6.72
N VAL A 170 10.56 -1.62 8.05
CA VAL A 170 11.41 -0.81 8.94
C VAL A 170 12.89 -0.93 8.56
N LEU A 171 13.34 -2.13 8.18
CA LEU A 171 14.75 -2.42 7.91
C LEU A 171 15.12 -2.25 6.44
N ALA A 172 14.22 -2.63 5.52
CA ALA A 172 14.54 -2.80 4.11
C ALA A 172 14.09 -1.63 3.23
N PHE A 173 13.13 -0.81 3.65
CA PHE A 173 12.58 0.24 2.78
C PHE A 173 13.67 1.23 2.31
N ALA A 174 14.43 1.83 3.24
CA ALA A 174 15.45 2.81 2.86
C ALA A 174 16.59 2.21 2.02
N PRO A 175 17.19 1.06 2.41
CA PRO A 175 18.21 0.42 1.57
C PRO A 175 17.69 0.02 0.18
N LEU A 176 16.46 -0.48 0.10
CA LEU A 176 15.86 -0.91 -1.16
C LEU A 176 15.59 0.27 -2.09
N VAL A 177 14.97 1.34 -1.56
CA VAL A 177 14.73 2.59 -2.31
C VAL A 177 16.07 3.19 -2.76
N GLY A 178 17.05 3.30 -1.85
CA GLY A 178 18.37 3.82 -2.19
C GLY A 178 19.07 3.01 -3.27
N LEU A 179 18.99 1.68 -3.20
CA LEU A 179 19.55 0.79 -4.22
C LEU A 179 18.89 1.01 -5.58
N LEU A 180 17.55 1.02 -5.64
CA LEU A 180 16.80 1.10 -6.89
C LEU A 180 16.92 2.49 -7.55
N LEU A 181 16.92 3.56 -6.76
CA LEU A 181 17.18 4.90 -7.26
C LEU A 181 18.61 5.01 -7.77
N GLY A 182 19.60 4.47 -7.05
CA GLY A 182 21.00 4.44 -7.48
C GLY A 182 21.21 3.67 -8.78
N VAL A 183 20.61 2.49 -8.93
CA VAL A 183 20.64 1.70 -10.19
C VAL A 183 19.98 2.46 -11.34
N SER A 184 18.96 3.27 -11.04
CA SER A 184 18.26 4.12 -12.02
C SER A 184 19.02 5.44 -12.31
N ALA A 185 20.22 5.61 -11.75
CA ALA A 185 21.04 6.83 -11.84
C ALA A 185 20.35 8.10 -11.27
N ILE A 186 19.49 7.93 -10.30
CA ILE A 186 18.78 9.01 -9.61
C ILE A 186 19.49 9.31 -8.30
N ALA A 187 19.77 10.59 -8.03
CA ALA A 187 20.41 11.01 -6.79
C ALA A 187 19.55 10.68 -5.57
N VAL A 188 20.15 10.05 -4.56
CA VAL A 188 19.47 9.63 -3.34
C VAL A 188 19.76 10.63 -2.22
N PRO A 189 18.78 11.41 -1.77
CA PRO A 189 18.93 12.25 -0.58
C PRO A 189 18.80 11.41 0.70
N TRP A 190 19.88 10.76 1.11
CA TRP A 190 19.91 9.79 2.20
C TRP A 190 19.39 10.34 3.53
N ASP A 191 19.75 11.59 3.86
CA ASP A 191 19.30 12.22 5.11
C ASP A 191 17.78 12.35 5.16
N THR A 192 17.17 12.81 4.06
CA THR A 192 15.72 12.94 3.95
C THR A 192 15.04 11.57 3.90
N LEU A 193 15.63 10.59 3.18
CA LEU A 193 15.09 9.22 3.12
C LEU A 193 15.07 8.58 4.50
N LEU A 194 16.18 8.64 5.25
CA LEU A 194 16.26 8.08 6.60
C LEU A 194 15.32 8.80 7.57
N THR A 195 15.22 10.14 7.48
CA THR A 195 14.27 10.94 8.28
C THR A 195 12.83 10.54 7.98
N SER A 196 12.48 10.34 6.71
CA SER A 196 11.14 9.89 6.29
C SER A 196 10.83 8.49 6.86
N VAL A 197 11.76 7.55 6.77
CA VAL A 197 11.60 6.21 7.36
C VAL A 197 11.41 6.28 8.88
N LEU A 198 12.22 7.08 9.55
CA LEU A 198 12.11 7.28 10.99
C LEU A 198 10.73 7.80 11.38
N LEU A 199 10.27 8.88 10.73
CA LEU A 199 9.02 9.56 11.08
C LEU A 199 7.77 8.81 10.61
N TYR A 200 7.78 8.23 9.42
CA TYR A 200 6.59 7.60 8.86
C TYR A 200 6.45 6.11 9.17
N ILE A 201 7.54 5.42 9.57
CA ILE A 201 7.53 3.99 9.84
C ILE A 201 7.95 3.70 11.28
N VAL A 202 9.17 4.04 11.68
CA VAL A 202 9.75 3.61 12.96
C VAL A 202 8.99 4.18 14.15
N VAL A 203 8.77 5.49 14.17
CA VAL A 203 8.07 6.16 15.29
C VAL A 203 6.63 5.65 15.42
N PRO A 204 5.78 5.57 14.38
CA PRO A 204 4.45 4.97 14.48
C PRO A 204 4.46 3.53 14.99
N VAL A 205 5.38 2.68 14.52
CA VAL A 205 5.51 1.29 14.99
C VAL A 205 5.82 1.25 16.49
N LEU A 206 6.79 2.03 16.95
CA LEU A 206 7.14 2.07 18.37
C LEU A 206 5.98 2.58 19.24
N LEU A 207 5.33 3.67 18.84
CA LEU A 207 4.18 4.23 19.56
C LEU A 207 3.01 3.23 19.61
N ALA A 208 2.71 2.59 18.49
CA ALA A 208 1.65 1.59 18.42
C ALA A 208 1.93 0.39 19.33
N GLN A 209 3.16 -0.12 19.35
CA GLN A 209 3.51 -1.27 20.20
C GLN A 209 3.54 -0.91 21.69
N LEU A 210 4.01 0.28 22.05
CA LEU A 210 3.91 0.78 23.43
C LEU A 210 2.45 0.89 23.87
N TRP A 211 1.61 1.45 23.01
CA TRP A 211 0.18 1.59 23.28
C TRP A 211 -0.51 0.24 23.36
N ARG A 212 -0.21 -0.70 22.46
CA ARG A 212 -0.69 -2.08 22.51
C ARG A 212 -0.38 -2.72 23.87
N ARG A 213 0.86 -2.63 24.32
CA ARG A 213 1.29 -3.19 25.62
C ARG A 213 0.51 -2.57 26.77
N ALA A 214 0.34 -1.25 26.75
CA ALA A 214 -0.42 -0.54 27.80
C ALA A 214 -1.91 -0.91 27.82
N LEU A 215 -2.53 -1.13 26.65
CA LEU A 215 -3.92 -1.56 26.54
C LEU A 215 -4.09 -3.00 27.04
N LEU A 216 -3.24 -3.92 26.60
CA LEU A 216 -3.30 -5.33 27.00
C LEU A 216 -3.02 -5.52 28.51
N ALA A 217 -2.17 -4.68 29.11
CA ALA A 217 -1.95 -4.67 30.55
C ALA A 217 -3.23 -4.30 31.34
N ARG A 218 -4.19 -3.60 30.71
CA ARG A 218 -5.51 -3.28 31.28
C ARG A 218 -6.57 -4.35 30.97
N GLY A 219 -6.22 -5.36 30.19
CA GLY A 219 -7.07 -6.48 29.79
C GLY A 219 -7.63 -6.36 28.37
N GLN A 220 -8.07 -7.52 27.84
CA GLN A 220 -8.57 -7.64 26.46
C GLN A 220 -9.79 -6.73 26.19
N ALA A 221 -10.69 -6.59 27.15
CA ALA A 221 -11.87 -5.71 27.02
C ALA A 221 -11.47 -4.23 26.80
N ALA A 222 -10.41 -3.77 27.47
CA ALA A 222 -9.89 -2.40 27.28
C ALA A 222 -9.28 -2.23 25.90
N PHE A 223 -8.58 -3.24 25.41
CA PHE A 223 -8.03 -3.27 24.06
C PHE A 223 -9.14 -3.19 23.00
N ASP A 224 -10.16 -4.06 23.10
CA ASP A 224 -11.26 -4.12 22.14
C ASP A 224 -12.08 -2.82 22.14
N ALA A 225 -12.34 -2.25 23.31
CA ALA A 225 -13.03 -0.96 23.43
C ALA A 225 -12.23 0.20 22.81
N ALA A 226 -10.90 0.22 23.00
CA ALA A 226 -10.04 1.21 22.39
C ALA A 226 -10.07 1.06 20.85
N MET A 227 -9.92 -0.16 20.32
CA MET A 227 -9.94 -0.42 18.88
C MET A 227 -11.28 -0.05 18.22
N ALA A 228 -12.40 -0.32 18.91
CA ALA A 228 -13.72 0.08 18.44
C ALA A 228 -13.88 1.61 18.36
N ARG A 229 -13.29 2.34 19.32
CA ARG A 229 -13.38 3.81 19.39
C ARG A 229 -12.49 4.50 18.34
N ILE A 230 -11.27 4.00 18.11
CA ILE A 230 -10.30 4.64 17.21
C ILE A 230 -10.39 4.17 15.75
N GLY A 231 -11.00 3.02 15.48
CA GLY A 231 -11.18 2.51 14.12
C GLY A 231 -11.82 3.52 13.15
N PRO A 232 -12.92 4.20 13.51
CA PRO A 232 -13.53 5.24 12.69
C PRO A 232 -12.61 6.42 12.38
N TRP A 233 -11.74 6.81 13.31
CA TRP A 233 -10.77 7.89 13.12
C TRP A 233 -9.67 7.52 12.14
N SER A 234 -9.20 6.27 12.19
CA SER A 234 -8.24 5.74 11.21
C SER A 234 -8.83 5.82 9.80
N MET A 235 -10.10 5.45 9.63
CA MET A 235 -10.81 5.51 8.36
C MET A 235 -11.02 6.96 7.87
N ALA A 236 -11.42 7.85 8.78
CA ALA A 236 -11.58 9.26 8.48
C ALA A 236 -10.24 9.90 8.06
N ALA A 237 -9.15 9.54 8.75
CA ALA A 237 -7.80 10.01 8.40
C ALA A 237 -7.37 9.50 7.02
N LEU A 238 -7.67 8.24 6.67
CA LEU A 238 -7.42 7.70 5.32
C LEU A 238 -8.13 8.54 4.26
N LEU A 239 -9.45 8.76 4.40
CA LEU A 239 -10.22 9.53 3.43
C LEU A 239 -9.74 10.99 3.34
N LEU A 240 -9.43 11.60 4.49
CA LEU A 240 -8.93 12.98 4.52
C LEU A 240 -7.53 13.09 3.90
N THR A 241 -6.68 12.08 4.10
CA THR A 241 -5.37 12.00 3.43
C THR A 241 -5.56 11.96 1.92
N LEU A 242 -6.48 11.12 1.42
CA LEU A 242 -6.79 11.07 -0.02
C LEU A 242 -7.25 12.43 -0.54
N VAL A 243 -8.21 13.07 0.12
CA VAL A 243 -8.67 14.42 -0.27
C VAL A 243 -7.50 15.41 -0.32
N LEU A 244 -6.65 15.42 0.69
CA LEU A 244 -5.51 16.32 0.78
C LEU A 244 -4.49 16.08 -0.35
N LEU A 245 -4.15 14.82 -0.61
CA LEU A 245 -3.21 14.44 -1.67
C LEU A 245 -3.74 14.82 -3.06
N PHE A 246 -5.03 14.58 -3.32
CA PHE A 246 -5.67 14.98 -4.57
C PHE A 246 -5.85 16.50 -4.69
N ALA A 247 -6.02 17.21 -3.57
CA ALA A 247 -6.06 18.66 -3.60
C ALA A 247 -4.68 19.27 -3.92
N PHE A 248 -3.59 18.68 -3.42
CA PHE A 248 -2.24 19.12 -3.75
C PHE A 248 -1.88 18.87 -5.22
N GLN A 249 -2.34 17.79 -5.81
CA GLN A 249 -2.02 17.39 -7.19
C GLN A 249 -3.12 17.74 -8.20
N GLY A 250 -4.22 18.37 -7.75
CA GLY A 250 -5.41 18.61 -8.57
C GLY A 250 -5.12 19.40 -9.84
N GLU A 251 -4.26 20.40 -9.78
CA GLU A 251 -3.85 21.18 -10.95
C GLU A 251 -3.07 20.34 -11.96
N ALA A 252 -2.10 19.56 -11.49
CA ALA A 252 -1.31 18.66 -12.33
C ALA A 252 -2.19 17.58 -12.99
N ILE A 253 -3.15 17.02 -12.23
CA ILE A 253 -4.08 16.02 -12.71
C ILE A 253 -4.94 16.56 -13.88
N LEU A 254 -5.45 17.77 -13.76
CA LEU A 254 -6.29 18.37 -14.80
C LEU A 254 -5.51 18.87 -16.02
N ARG A 255 -4.29 19.37 -15.81
CA ARG A 255 -3.47 19.93 -16.88
C ARG A 255 -2.66 18.89 -17.65
N GLN A 256 -2.39 17.71 -17.05
CA GLN A 256 -1.52 16.69 -17.63
C GLN A 256 -2.20 15.31 -17.74
N PRO A 257 -3.40 15.18 -18.34
CA PRO A 257 -4.12 13.91 -18.40
C PRO A 257 -3.36 12.84 -19.18
N LEU A 258 -2.57 13.23 -20.18
CA LEU A 258 -1.73 12.30 -20.95
C LEU A 258 -0.63 11.70 -20.06
N VAL A 259 0.04 12.51 -19.24
CA VAL A 259 1.07 12.03 -18.30
C VAL A 259 0.49 11.01 -17.34
N ILE A 260 -0.70 11.28 -16.80
CA ILE A 260 -1.41 10.35 -15.91
C ILE A 260 -1.72 9.04 -16.62
N ALA A 261 -2.26 9.09 -17.84
CA ALA A 261 -2.57 7.90 -18.62
C ALA A 261 -1.31 7.07 -18.92
N LEU A 262 -0.19 7.72 -19.24
CA LEU A 262 1.07 7.05 -19.50
C LEU A 262 1.68 6.43 -18.25
N LEU A 263 1.65 7.12 -17.10
CA LEU A 263 2.11 6.58 -15.83
C LEU A 263 1.22 5.45 -15.28
N ALA A 264 -0.06 5.45 -15.63
CA ALA A 264 -0.99 4.39 -15.26
C ALA A 264 -0.61 3.03 -15.86
N VAL A 265 0.01 3.02 -17.05
CA VAL A 265 0.37 1.77 -17.75
C VAL A 265 1.34 0.88 -16.96
N PRO A 266 2.54 1.36 -16.56
CA PRO A 266 3.46 0.53 -15.76
C PRO A 266 2.86 0.10 -14.43
N ILE A 267 2.05 0.96 -13.76
CA ILE A 267 1.39 0.63 -12.50
C ILE A 267 0.38 -0.50 -12.70
N LEU A 268 -0.48 -0.40 -13.72
CA LEU A 268 -1.47 -1.42 -14.06
C LEU A 268 -0.79 -2.77 -14.34
N LEU A 269 0.23 -2.77 -15.19
CA LEU A 269 0.98 -3.98 -15.55
C LEU A 269 1.63 -4.61 -14.32
N GLN A 270 2.22 -3.80 -13.46
CA GLN A 270 2.87 -4.25 -12.22
C GLN A 270 1.86 -4.92 -11.27
N VAL A 271 0.70 -4.30 -11.02
CA VAL A 271 -0.34 -4.85 -10.14
C VAL A 271 -0.84 -6.19 -10.68
N LEU A 272 -1.17 -6.25 -11.97
CA LEU A 272 -1.66 -7.48 -12.60
C LEU A 272 -0.59 -8.60 -12.62
N PHE A 273 0.64 -8.26 -12.94
CA PHE A 273 1.76 -9.21 -12.97
C PHE A 273 2.03 -9.80 -11.59
N ASN A 274 2.17 -8.96 -10.55
CA ASN A 274 2.46 -9.44 -9.21
C ASN A 274 1.31 -10.23 -8.60
N SER A 275 0.05 -9.82 -8.84
CA SER A 275 -1.12 -10.58 -8.42
C SER A 275 -1.15 -11.97 -9.06
N ALA A 276 -0.98 -12.03 -10.37
CA ALA A 276 -0.99 -13.29 -11.12
C ALA A 276 0.15 -14.20 -10.68
N LEU A 277 1.35 -13.65 -10.51
CA LEU A 277 2.53 -14.40 -10.07
C LEU A 277 2.35 -14.97 -8.67
N ALA A 278 1.91 -14.15 -7.69
CA ALA A 278 1.68 -14.61 -6.33
C ALA A 278 0.59 -15.69 -6.28
N TYR A 279 -0.50 -15.51 -7.01
CA TYR A 279 -1.60 -16.47 -7.08
C TYR A 279 -1.16 -17.80 -7.71
N TRP A 280 -0.42 -17.73 -8.82
CA TRP A 280 0.10 -18.91 -9.51
C TRP A 280 1.15 -19.67 -8.69
N LEU A 281 2.10 -18.96 -8.05
CA LEU A 281 3.12 -19.58 -7.19
C LEU A 281 2.49 -20.30 -6.01
N ASN A 282 1.50 -19.71 -5.33
CA ASN A 282 0.77 -20.38 -4.25
C ASN A 282 0.09 -21.66 -4.74
N ARG A 283 -0.56 -21.62 -5.92
CA ARG A 283 -1.15 -22.81 -6.53
C ARG A 283 -0.11 -23.88 -6.85
N ALA A 284 1.03 -23.48 -7.40
CA ALA A 284 2.13 -24.38 -7.75
C ALA A 284 2.74 -25.06 -6.52
N LEU A 285 2.76 -24.37 -5.37
CA LEU A 285 3.26 -24.90 -4.10
C LEU A 285 2.20 -25.66 -3.28
N GLY A 286 0.96 -25.76 -3.79
CA GLY A 286 -0.12 -26.49 -3.16
C GLY A 286 -0.76 -25.80 -1.97
N GLU A 287 -0.66 -24.47 -1.87
CA GLU A 287 -1.35 -23.69 -0.84
C GLU A 287 -2.86 -23.61 -1.14
N GLN A 288 -3.65 -23.44 -0.10
CA GLN A 288 -5.10 -23.33 -0.23
C GLN A 288 -5.52 -21.96 -0.78
N HIS A 289 -6.70 -21.90 -1.40
CA HIS A 289 -7.23 -20.66 -1.97
C HIS A 289 -7.38 -19.52 -0.95
N CYS A 290 -7.72 -19.83 0.31
CA CYS A 290 -7.83 -18.86 1.41
C CYS A 290 -6.48 -18.22 1.82
N VAL A 291 -5.37 -18.81 1.41
CA VAL A 291 -4.01 -18.24 1.52
C VAL A 291 -3.64 -17.53 0.23
N ALA A 292 -3.91 -18.15 -0.91
CA ALA A 292 -3.53 -17.64 -2.22
C ALA A 292 -4.26 -16.36 -2.61
N GLY A 293 -5.54 -16.24 -2.26
CA GLY A 293 -6.33 -15.03 -2.50
C GLY A 293 -5.72 -13.79 -1.84
N PRO A 294 -5.58 -13.78 -0.50
CA PRO A 294 -4.89 -12.68 0.19
C PRO A 294 -3.46 -12.48 -0.32
N SER A 295 -2.69 -13.54 -0.55
CA SER A 295 -1.32 -13.45 -1.05
C SER A 295 -1.23 -12.71 -2.39
N ALA A 296 -2.14 -12.99 -3.32
CA ALA A 296 -2.20 -12.31 -4.62
C ALA A 296 -2.43 -10.79 -4.48
N LEU A 297 -3.30 -10.41 -3.55
CA LEU A 297 -3.65 -9.00 -3.34
C LEU A 297 -2.58 -8.27 -2.49
N ILE A 298 -2.06 -8.91 -1.45
CA ILE A 298 -0.97 -8.36 -0.64
C ILE A 298 0.29 -8.18 -1.50
N GLY A 299 0.63 -9.16 -2.33
CA GLY A 299 1.79 -9.12 -3.22
C GLY A 299 1.72 -8.04 -4.31
N ALA A 300 0.52 -7.56 -4.62
CA ALA A 300 0.31 -6.52 -5.62
C ALA A 300 0.05 -5.12 -5.04
N SER A 301 -0.44 -5.04 -3.82
CA SER A 301 -0.83 -3.78 -3.17
C SER A 301 0.36 -2.97 -2.71
N ASN A 302 0.26 -1.66 -2.86
CA ASN A 302 1.29 -0.69 -2.51
C ASN A 302 0.84 0.15 -1.31
N PHE A 303 1.80 0.59 -0.51
CA PHE A 303 1.54 1.52 0.58
C PHE A 303 1.67 2.95 0.06
N PHE A 304 0.66 3.39 -0.69
CA PHE A 304 0.69 4.66 -1.40
C PHE A 304 0.82 5.86 -0.47
N GLU A 305 0.27 5.82 0.75
CA GLU A 305 0.34 6.91 1.71
C GLU A 305 1.80 7.19 2.11
N LEU A 306 2.56 6.14 2.40
CA LEU A 306 3.99 6.26 2.66
C LEU A 306 4.75 6.71 1.41
N ALA A 307 4.41 6.15 0.25
CA ALA A 307 5.06 6.49 -1.01
C ALA A 307 4.89 7.97 -1.37
N VAL A 308 3.67 8.50 -1.24
CA VAL A 308 3.39 9.92 -1.50
C VAL A 308 4.12 10.81 -0.48
N ALA A 309 4.07 10.46 0.82
CA ALA A 309 4.76 11.22 1.84
C ALA A 309 6.28 11.25 1.61
N ALA A 310 6.87 10.11 1.29
CA ALA A 310 8.28 10.00 0.94
C ALA A 310 8.61 10.78 -0.35
N ALA A 311 7.78 10.67 -1.39
CA ALA A 311 7.98 11.39 -2.65
C ALA A 311 7.94 12.91 -2.44
N ILE A 312 7.00 13.41 -1.65
CA ILE A 312 6.92 14.84 -1.31
C ILE A 312 8.16 15.27 -0.53
N SER A 313 8.57 14.50 0.47
CA SER A 313 9.73 14.82 1.31
C SER A 313 11.06 14.79 0.53
N LEU A 314 11.22 13.83 -0.40
CA LEU A 314 12.46 13.62 -1.15
C LEU A 314 12.59 14.55 -2.36
N PHE A 315 11.49 14.80 -3.06
CA PHE A 315 11.48 15.45 -4.37
C PHE A 315 10.61 16.71 -4.43
N GLY A 316 9.86 16.99 -3.36
CA GLY A 316 8.94 18.11 -3.28
C GLY A 316 7.53 17.83 -3.77
N LEU A 317 6.59 18.69 -3.32
CA LEU A 317 5.16 18.53 -3.55
C LEU A 317 4.77 18.52 -5.04
N HIS A 318 5.38 19.35 -5.86
CA HIS A 318 5.08 19.49 -7.29
C HIS A 318 5.97 18.63 -8.19
N SER A 319 6.66 17.65 -7.62
CA SER A 319 7.52 16.74 -8.35
C SER A 319 6.74 15.70 -9.16
N GLY A 320 7.33 15.21 -10.24
CA GLY A 320 6.82 14.05 -10.96
C GLY A 320 6.73 12.80 -10.08
N ALA A 321 7.57 12.68 -9.05
CA ALA A 321 7.53 11.57 -8.10
C ALA A 321 6.23 11.60 -7.26
N ALA A 322 5.87 12.78 -6.73
CA ALA A 322 4.61 12.94 -6.01
C ALA A 322 3.41 12.66 -6.93
N LEU A 323 3.43 13.15 -8.18
CA LEU A 323 2.37 12.87 -9.15
C LEU A 323 2.27 11.37 -9.46
N ALA A 324 3.38 10.68 -9.72
CA ALA A 324 3.37 9.25 -10.04
C ALA A 324 2.81 8.41 -8.90
N THR A 325 3.12 8.75 -7.63
CA THR A 325 2.56 8.03 -6.47
C THR A 325 1.06 8.27 -6.31
N VAL A 326 0.56 9.47 -6.60
CA VAL A 326 -0.90 9.77 -6.58
C VAL A 326 -1.62 9.06 -7.73
N VAL A 327 -1.01 8.95 -8.92
CA VAL A 327 -1.55 8.11 -10.02
C VAL A 327 -1.65 6.66 -9.57
N GLY A 328 -0.72 6.17 -8.74
CA GLY A 328 -0.82 4.85 -8.12
C GLY A 328 -2.14 4.63 -7.40
N VAL A 329 -2.60 5.60 -6.62
CA VAL A 329 -3.89 5.52 -5.89
C VAL A 329 -5.08 5.43 -6.86
N LEU A 330 -5.04 6.24 -7.94
CA LEU A 330 -6.11 6.23 -8.96
C LEU A 330 -6.29 4.86 -9.60
N ILE A 331 -5.19 4.16 -9.84
CA ILE A 331 -5.16 2.88 -10.57
C ILE A 331 -5.35 1.70 -9.62
N GLU A 332 -4.68 1.71 -8.47
CA GLU A 332 -4.62 0.55 -7.59
C GLU A 332 -6.00 0.10 -7.12
N VAL A 333 -6.83 0.97 -6.58
CA VAL A 333 -8.11 0.57 -5.99
C VAL A 333 -9.06 -0.09 -6.99
N PRO A 334 -9.33 0.48 -8.19
CA PRO A 334 -10.16 -0.18 -9.20
C PRO A 334 -9.57 -1.52 -9.69
N VAL A 335 -8.26 -1.57 -9.89
CA VAL A 335 -7.58 -2.77 -10.39
C VAL A 335 -7.58 -3.88 -9.35
N MET A 336 -7.35 -3.55 -8.07
CA MET A 336 -7.42 -4.53 -6.99
C MET A 336 -8.81 -5.15 -6.84
N LEU A 337 -9.88 -4.38 -7.04
CA LEU A 337 -11.24 -4.93 -7.07
C LEU A 337 -11.49 -5.84 -8.28
N LEU A 338 -10.86 -5.55 -9.44
CA LEU A 338 -10.86 -6.48 -10.57
C LEU A 338 -10.12 -7.78 -10.20
N VAL A 339 -8.95 -7.69 -9.56
CA VAL A 339 -8.20 -8.85 -9.08
C VAL A 339 -9.02 -9.68 -8.09
N VAL A 340 -9.73 -9.04 -7.13
CA VAL A 340 -10.67 -9.74 -6.22
C VAL A 340 -11.71 -10.54 -6.99
N ARG A 341 -12.31 -9.96 -8.05
CA ARG A 341 -13.29 -10.68 -8.88
C ARG A 341 -12.69 -11.88 -9.60
N VAL A 342 -11.49 -11.71 -10.17
CA VAL A 342 -10.76 -12.78 -10.86
C VAL A 342 -10.40 -13.90 -9.89
N VAL A 343 -9.84 -13.58 -8.74
CA VAL A 343 -9.45 -14.55 -7.70
C VAL A 343 -10.66 -15.33 -7.22
N ASN A 344 -11.76 -14.67 -6.88
CA ASN A 344 -12.98 -15.33 -6.43
C ASN A 344 -13.63 -16.16 -7.54
N GLY A 345 -13.67 -15.66 -8.77
CA GLY A 345 -14.22 -16.38 -9.92
C GLY A 345 -13.39 -17.58 -10.36
N SER A 346 -12.10 -17.60 -10.07
CA SER A 346 -11.19 -18.69 -10.42
C SER A 346 -11.01 -19.75 -9.32
N LYS A 347 -11.73 -19.64 -8.18
CA LYS A 347 -11.59 -20.54 -7.04
C LYS A 347 -11.69 -22.01 -7.41
N ALA A 348 -12.71 -22.41 -8.17
CA ALA A 348 -12.90 -23.80 -8.61
C ALA A 348 -11.73 -24.31 -9.46
N TRP A 349 -11.23 -23.49 -10.38
CA TRP A 349 -10.03 -23.81 -11.17
C TRP A 349 -8.78 -23.94 -10.29
N TYR A 350 -8.64 -23.06 -9.31
CA TYR A 350 -7.52 -23.06 -8.38
C TYR A 350 -7.49 -24.36 -7.56
N GLU A 351 -8.61 -24.71 -6.92
CA GLU A 351 -8.73 -25.89 -6.06
C GLU A 351 -8.59 -27.20 -6.82
N ALA A 352 -9.13 -27.31 -8.05
CA ALA A 352 -8.96 -28.47 -8.90
C ALA A 352 -7.49 -28.79 -9.23
N GLY A 353 -6.60 -27.80 -9.22
CA GLY A 353 -5.18 -27.99 -9.46
C GLY A 353 -4.35 -28.23 -8.19
N ALA A 354 -4.80 -27.73 -7.05
CA ALA A 354 -4.15 -27.95 -5.76
C ALA A 354 -4.35 -29.38 -5.23
N LEU A 355 -5.49 -30.01 -5.56
CA LEU A 355 -5.83 -31.38 -5.16
C LEU A 355 -5.09 -32.48 -5.94
N ARG A 356 -4.40 -32.12 -7.04
CA ARG A 356 -3.69 -33.10 -7.89
C ARG A 356 -2.21 -33.29 -7.50
N ARG A 357 -1.77 -32.65 -6.43
CA ARG A 357 -0.40 -32.77 -5.87
C ARG A 357 -0.44 -33.05 -4.38
#